data_860b7d1a7a45e0a4768cf5878407e594
#
_entry.id   860b7d1a7a45e0a4768cf5878407e594
#
_cell.length_a   1.000
_cell.length_b   1.000
_cell.length_c   1.000
_cell.angle_alpha   90.00
_cell.angle_beta   90.00
_cell.angle_gamma   90.00
#
_symmetry.space_group_name_H-M   'P 1'
#
loop_
_entity.id
_entity.type
_entity.pdbx_description
1 polymer ?
#
loop_
_entity_poly.entity_id
_entity_poly.type
_entity_poly.pdbx_seq_one_letter_code
_entity_poly.pdbx_strand_id
1 'polypeptide(L)'
;MTRSDTRIAWRTGWIAGAVAAAAFLLAAAGTKAQEKPATPWVAPADARAVKSPLKKTPDNLKAGEETFKENCEVCHGPKGDGNGPTAKTLTIKPANFTDAALMSKETDGSLFWKMSKGRGAMPSWEDQLSDTERWQLVMYIKTFSEKKKE
;
A
#
# COMPACT_ATOMS: atom_id res chain seq x y z
N MET A 1 -71.62 65.14 -3.09
CA MET A 1 -72.79 64.51 -2.36
C MET A 1 -72.46 63.02 -2.42
N THR A 2 -72.29 62.43 -1.45
CA THR A 2 -72.58 61.89 -0.21
C THR A 2 -71.55 60.90 0.25
N ARG A 3 -71.15 61.08 1.45
CA ARG A 3 -70.32 60.22 2.29
C ARG A 3 -70.88 58.84 2.40
N SER A 4 -70.02 57.86 2.58
CA SER A 4 -70.27 56.82 3.58
C SER A 4 -68.92 56.20 4.04
N ASP A 5 -68.61 56.58 5.26
CA ASP A 5 -67.60 55.93 6.08
C ASP A 5 -67.98 54.48 6.35
N THR A 6 -67.06 53.57 6.19
CA THR A 6 -67.14 52.29 6.90
C THR A 6 -65.78 51.95 7.48
N ARG A 7 -65.62 52.28 8.74
CA ARG A 7 -64.50 51.85 9.59
C ARG A 7 -64.66 50.37 9.84
N ILE A 8 -63.79 49.58 9.32
CA ILE A 8 -63.64 48.20 9.70
C ILE A 8 -62.47 48.07 10.68
N ALA A 9 -62.87 47.65 11.89
CA ALA A 9 -62.03 47.47 13.04
C ALA A 9 -60.90 46.45 12.81
N TRP A 10 -59.71 46.86 13.13
CA TRP A 10 -58.56 45.98 13.21
C TRP A 10 -58.67 45.12 14.48
N ARG A 11 -59.11 43.90 14.36
CA ARG A 11 -59.02 42.92 15.43
C ARG A 11 -57.63 42.32 15.37
N THR A 12 -56.84 42.76 16.32
CA THR A 12 -55.55 42.18 16.68
C THR A 12 -55.72 40.68 17.02
N GLY A 13 -55.30 39.84 16.08
CA GLY A 13 -55.10 38.41 16.36
C GLY A 13 -53.63 38.12 16.39
N TRP A 14 -53.07 38.09 17.56
CA TRP A 14 -51.73 37.60 17.80
C TRP A 14 -51.74 36.08 17.67
N ILE A 15 -51.37 35.59 16.54
CA ILE A 15 -51.04 34.17 16.38
C ILE A 15 -49.52 34.06 16.55
N ALA A 16 -49.15 33.65 17.75
CA ALA A 16 -47.78 33.25 18.02
C ALA A 16 -47.49 31.98 17.20
N GLY A 17 -46.96 32.19 16.01
CA GLY A 17 -46.39 31.13 15.21
C GLY A 17 -44.96 30.80 15.71
N ALA A 18 -44.83 29.76 16.49
CA ALA A 18 -43.54 29.19 16.85
C ALA A 18 -42.87 28.67 15.59
N VAL A 19 -41.90 29.41 15.07
CA VAL A 19 -41.02 28.94 14.02
C VAL A 19 -40.03 27.96 14.69
N ALA A 20 -40.37 26.68 14.65
CA ALA A 20 -39.42 25.62 14.99
C ALA A 20 -38.35 25.57 13.92
N ALA A 21 -37.26 26.26 14.16
CA ALA A 21 -36.05 26.10 13.36
C ALA A 21 -35.51 24.69 13.61
N ALA A 22 -35.94 23.73 12.81
CA ALA A 22 -35.31 22.41 12.75
C ALA A 22 -33.92 22.59 12.13
N ALA A 23 -32.91 22.78 12.97
CA ALA A 23 -31.52 22.68 12.58
C ALA A 23 -31.26 21.24 12.16
N PHE A 24 -31.33 20.97 10.86
CA PHE A 24 -30.80 19.75 10.26
C PHE A 24 -29.28 19.79 10.37
N LEU A 25 -28.75 19.30 11.51
CA LEU A 25 -27.37 18.90 11.62
C LEU A 25 -27.16 17.73 10.67
N LEU A 26 -26.78 18.00 9.43
CA LEU A 26 -26.16 17.02 8.55
C LEU A 26 -24.85 16.61 9.22
N ALA A 27 -24.89 15.60 10.08
CA ALA A 27 -23.72 14.84 10.45
C ALA A 27 -23.20 14.19 9.16
N ALA A 28 -22.26 14.85 8.49
CA ALA A 28 -21.44 14.24 7.47
C ALA A 28 -20.65 13.12 8.19
N ALA A 29 -21.28 11.95 8.31
CA ALA A 29 -20.61 10.72 8.63
C ALA A 29 -19.65 10.49 7.45
N GLY A 30 -18.42 10.99 7.60
CA GLY A 30 -17.32 10.64 6.72
C GLY A 30 -17.19 9.14 6.74
N THR A 31 -17.80 8.47 5.80
CA THR A 31 -17.53 7.07 5.51
C THR A 31 -16.05 7.00 5.14
N LYS A 32 -15.19 6.67 6.14
CA LYS A 32 -13.85 6.20 5.83
C LYS A 32 -14.06 5.04 4.88
N ALA A 33 -13.73 5.27 3.60
CA ALA A 33 -13.69 4.20 2.62
C ALA A 33 -12.80 3.12 3.24
N GLN A 34 -13.42 2.00 3.58
CA GLN A 34 -12.74 0.85 4.14
C GLN A 34 -11.88 0.33 2.99
N GLU A 35 -10.57 0.66 3.02
CA GLU A 35 -9.63 0.14 2.04
C GLU A 35 -9.79 -1.37 2.05
N LYS A 36 -10.30 -1.89 0.93
CA LYS A 36 -10.40 -3.32 0.71
C LYS A 36 -9.02 -3.92 0.98
N PRO A 37 -8.90 -4.92 1.88
CA PRO A 37 -7.60 -5.50 2.19
C PRO A 37 -6.91 -5.86 0.88
N ALA A 38 -5.69 -5.38 0.70
CA ALA A 38 -4.93 -5.62 -0.52
C ALA A 38 -4.90 -7.13 -0.76
N THR A 39 -5.38 -7.56 -1.93
CA THR A 39 -5.38 -8.97 -2.30
C THR A 39 -3.98 -9.53 -2.07
N PRO A 40 -3.82 -10.67 -1.37
CA PRO A 40 -2.50 -11.23 -1.12
C PRO A 40 -1.71 -11.36 -2.43
N TRP A 41 -0.46 -10.92 -2.43
CA TRP A 41 0.40 -11.06 -3.60
C TRP A 41 1.07 -12.42 -3.57
N VAL A 42 0.40 -13.41 -4.13
CA VAL A 42 0.84 -14.80 -4.16
C VAL A 42 1.30 -15.13 -5.58
N ALA A 43 2.52 -15.63 -5.72
CA ALA A 43 3.02 -16.13 -6.99
C ALA A 43 2.26 -17.42 -7.39
N PRO A 44 2.03 -17.67 -8.70
CA PRO A 44 1.43 -18.90 -9.19
C PRO A 44 2.18 -20.15 -8.71
N ALA A 45 1.50 -21.28 -8.66
CA ALA A 45 2.06 -22.52 -8.11
C ALA A 45 3.29 -23.01 -8.87
N ASP A 46 3.28 -22.91 -10.19
CA ASP A 46 4.39 -23.24 -11.08
C ASP A 46 5.61 -22.35 -10.81
N ALA A 47 5.41 -21.03 -10.70
CA ALA A 47 6.47 -20.09 -10.35
C ALA A 47 7.06 -20.39 -8.97
N ARG A 48 6.22 -20.71 -7.98
CA ARG A 48 6.67 -21.08 -6.63
C ARG A 48 7.50 -22.35 -6.58
N ALA A 49 7.29 -23.26 -7.51
CA ALA A 49 8.03 -24.53 -7.61
C ALA A 49 9.45 -24.32 -8.18
N VAL A 50 9.71 -23.22 -8.88
CA VAL A 50 11.03 -22.96 -9.49
C VAL A 50 12.08 -22.80 -8.40
N LYS A 51 13.23 -23.44 -8.60
CA LYS A 51 14.41 -23.32 -7.77
C LYS A 51 15.45 -22.45 -8.43
N SER A 52 16.24 -21.74 -7.64
CA SER A 52 17.38 -20.99 -8.17
C SER A 52 18.32 -21.94 -8.92
N PRO A 53 18.71 -21.65 -10.15
CA PRO A 53 19.73 -22.39 -10.88
C PRO A 53 21.15 -22.07 -10.39
N LEU A 54 21.31 -21.00 -9.60
CA LEU A 54 22.60 -20.53 -9.12
C LEU A 54 22.93 -21.12 -7.76
N LYS A 55 24.23 -21.35 -7.52
CA LYS A 55 24.74 -21.70 -6.19
C LYS A 55 24.92 -20.46 -5.32
N LYS A 56 24.67 -20.59 -4.02
CA LYS A 56 24.91 -19.51 -3.05
C LYS A 56 26.43 -19.41 -2.78
N THR A 57 27.11 -18.59 -3.59
CA THR A 57 28.55 -18.29 -3.46
C THR A 57 28.74 -16.85 -2.97
N PRO A 58 29.92 -16.52 -2.39
CA PRO A 58 30.24 -15.13 -2.02
C PRO A 58 30.09 -14.15 -3.18
N ASP A 59 30.51 -14.54 -4.38
CA ASP A 59 30.44 -13.67 -5.57
C ASP A 59 28.98 -13.41 -5.98
N ASN A 60 28.14 -14.44 -5.99
CA ASN A 60 26.71 -14.27 -6.30
C ASN A 60 25.99 -13.44 -5.25
N LEU A 61 26.37 -13.58 -3.96
CA LEU A 61 25.80 -12.75 -2.91
C LEU A 61 26.24 -11.30 -3.04
N LYS A 62 27.52 -11.06 -3.37
CA LYS A 62 28.04 -9.72 -3.60
C LYS A 62 27.36 -9.04 -4.78
N ALA A 63 27.23 -9.72 -5.91
CA ALA A 63 26.51 -9.19 -7.07
C ALA A 63 25.06 -8.87 -6.74
N GLY A 64 24.35 -9.74 -5.99
CA GLY A 64 23.00 -9.47 -5.51
C GLY A 64 22.91 -8.27 -4.56
N GLU A 65 23.94 -8.07 -3.70
CA GLU A 65 24.03 -6.90 -2.85
C GLU A 65 24.20 -5.61 -3.66
N GLU A 66 25.09 -5.60 -4.63
CA GLU A 66 25.33 -4.46 -5.51
C GLU A 66 24.05 -4.07 -6.26
N THR A 67 23.40 -5.04 -6.91
CA THR A 67 22.12 -4.81 -7.60
C THR A 67 21.01 -4.33 -6.65
N PHE A 68 20.98 -4.84 -5.41
CA PHE A 68 20.01 -4.40 -4.40
C PHE A 68 20.21 -2.93 -4.01
N LYS A 69 21.44 -2.51 -3.77
CA LYS A 69 21.78 -1.13 -3.43
C LYS A 69 21.37 -0.15 -4.54
N GLU A 70 21.62 -0.52 -5.77
CA GLU A 70 21.35 0.34 -6.93
C GLU A 70 19.86 0.50 -7.21
N ASN A 71 19.08 -0.58 -7.06
CA ASN A 71 17.73 -0.64 -7.61
C ASN A 71 16.61 -0.80 -6.57
N CYS A 72 16.90 -1.36 -5.40
CA CYS A 72 15.89 -1.80 -4.45
C CYS A 72 15.90 -1.02 -3.14
N GLU A 73 17.09 -0.58 -2.70
CA GLU A 73 17.31 0.05 -1.39
C GLU A 73 16.48 1.31 -1.19
N VAL A 74 16.25 2.08 -2.26
CA VAL A 74 15.47 3.33 -2.21
C VAL A 74 14.06 3.12 -1.66
N CYS A 75 13.46 1.94 -1.86
CA CYS A 75 12.16 1.56 -1.33
C CYS A 75 12.28 0.59 -0.15
N HIS A 76 13.09 -0.46 -0.28
CA HIS A 76 13.17 -1.53 0.70
C HIS A 76 14.11 -1.24 1.89
N GLY A 77 14.88 -0.16 1.82
CA GLY A 77 15.85 0.25 2.84
C GLY A 77 17.15 -0.56 2.81
N PRO A 78 18.26 0.01 3.34
CA PRO A 78 19.57 -0.65 3.33
C PRO A 78 19.62 -1.90 4.21
N LYS A 79 18.70 -2.03 5.15
CA LYS A 79 18.53 -3.21 6.00
C LYS A 79 17.48 -4.20 5.47
N GLY A 80 16.86 -3.89 4.35
CA GLY A 80 15.77 -4.69 3.79
C GLY A 80 14.51 -4.71 4.64
N ASP A 81 14.34 -3.76 5.55
CA ASP A 81 13.24 -3.67 6.51
C ASP A 81 11.98 -2.96 5.98
N GLY A 82 11.97 -2.58 4.70
CA GLY A 82 10.87 -1.89 4.06
C GLY A 82 10.78 -0.39 4.38
N ASN A 83 11.82 0.19 4.99
CA ASN A 83 11.86 1.58 5.42
C ASN A 83 12.84 2.44 4.59
N GLY A 84 12.91 2.20 3.29
CA GLY A 84 13.69 3.05 2.39
C GLY A 84 13.18 4.49 2.35
N PRO A 85 14.00 5.42 1.84
CA PRO A 85 13.65 6.85 1.79
C PRO A 85 12.28 7.14 1.18
N THR A 86 11.89 6.42 0.14
CA THR A 86 10.61 6.61 -0.56
C THR A 86 9.44 5.83 0.05
N ALA A 87 9.70 4.89 0.98
CA ALA A 87 8.66 4.03 1.55
C ALA A 87 7.52 4.80 2.22
N LYS A 88 7.81 5.98 2.76
CA LYS A 88 6.81 6.83 3.45
C LYS A 88 5.77 7.43 2.50
N THR A 89 6.09 7.56 1.23
CA THR A 89 5.21 8.15 0.21
C THR A 89 4.37 7.10 -0.52
N LEU A 90 4.64 5.82 -0.27
CA LEU A 90 3.96 4.72 -0.93
C LEU A 90 2.68 4.34 -0.20
N THR A 91 1.59 4.16 -0.94
CA THR A 91 0.31 3.67 -0.41
C THR A 91 0.43 2.26 0.16
N ILE A 92 1.24 1.42 -0.48
CA ILE A 92 1.54 0.06 -0.02
C ILE A 92 3.00 0.04 0.41
N LYS A 93 3.23 -0.30 1.67
CA LYS A 93 4.60 -0.40 2.19
C LYS A 93 5.38 -1.52 1.50
N PRO A 94 6.67 -1.29 1.19
CA PRO A 94 7.56 -2.34 0.73
C PRO A 94 7.66 -3.50 1.73
N ALA A 95 7.86 -4.69 1.21
CA ALA A 95 8.02 -5.88 2.06
C ALA A 95 9.22 -5.72 2.99
N ASN A 96 9.04 -6.18 4.24
CA ASN A 96 10.12 -6.27 5.22
C ASN A 96 10.79 -7.65 5.10
N PHE A 97 11.96 -7.69 4.49
CA PHE A 97 12.73 -8.93 4.29
C PHE A 97 13.42 -9.43 5.56
N THR A 98 13.43 -8.64 6.64
CA THR A 98 13.93 -9.08 7.95
C THR A 98 12.88 -9.84 8.75
N ASP A 99 11.61 -9.85 8.29
CA ASP A 99 10.53 -10.60 8.91
C ASP A 99 10.62 -12.08 8.52
N ALA A 100 11.13 -12.90 9.45
CA ALA A 100 11.29 -14.33 9.22
C ALA A 100 9.96 -15.05 8.99
N ALA A 101 8.84 -14.59 9.57
CA ALA A 101 7.52 -15.20 9.38
C ALA A 101 6.99 -14.92 7.97
N LEU A 102 7.27 -13.74 7.42
CA LEU A 102 6.96 -13.41 6.03
C LEU A 102 7.85 -14.22 5.09
N MET A 103 9.17 -14.18 5.31
CA MET A 103 10.14 -14.79 4.40
C MET A 103 10.08 -16.32 4.37
N SER A 104 9.64 -16.96 5.45
CA SER A 104 9.43 -18.42 5.48
C SER A 104 8.32 -18.91 4.54
N LYS A 105 7.41 -18.02 4.13
CA LYS A 105 6.32 -18.33 3.18
C LYS A 105 6.73 -18.12 1.72
N GLU A 106 7.86 -17.47 1.51
CA GLU A 106 8.36 -17.13 0.18
C GLU A 106 9.40 -18.17 -0.28
N THR A 107 9.11 -18.82 -1.39
CA THR A 107 10.09 -19.66 -2.09
C THR A 107 11.00 -18.80 -2.96
N ASP A 108 12.14 -19.33 -3.40
CA ASP A 108 13.04 -18.63 -4.32
C ASP A 108 12.30 -18.22 -5.60
N GLY A 109 11.54 -19.15 -6.18
CA GLY A 109 10.74 -18.87 -7.37
C GLY A 109 9.62 -17.84 -7.12
N SER A 110 9.03 -17.81 -5.93
CA SER A 110 8.05 -16.79 -5.55
C SER A 110 8.66 -15.39 -5.57
N LEU A 111 9.83 -15.22 -4.96
CA LEU A 111 10.55 -13.95 -4.94
C LEU A 111 10.98 -13.53 -6.35
N PHE A 112 11.52 -14.48 -7.11
CA PHE A 112 11.92 -14.26 -8.51
C PHE A 112 10.73 -13.78 -9.36
N TRP A 113 9.60 -14.46 -9.28
CA TRP A 113 8.39 -14.09 -10.02
C TRP A 113 7.86 -12.72 -9.62
N LYS A 114 7.78 -12.43 -8.32
CA LYS A 114 7.33 -11.12 -7.82
C LYS A 114 8.21 -10.00 -8.32
N MET A 115 9.51 -10.19 -8.29
CA MET A 115 10.47 -9.22 -8.79
C MET A 115 10.33 -9.04 -10.30
N SER A 116 10.22 -10.12 -11.05
CA SER A 116 10.04 -10.08 -12.50
C SER A 116 8.78 -9.32 -12.90
N LYS A 117 7.64 -9.56 -12.25
CA LYS A 117 6.35 -9.00 -12.65
C LYS A 117 6.05 -7.64 -12.05
N GLY A 118 6.62 -7.31 -10.90
CA GLY A 118 6.29 -6.08 -10.20
C GLY A 118 4.85 -6.02 -9.72
N ARG A 119 4.51 -5.02 -8.92
CA ARG A 119 3.13 -4.73 -8.51
C ARG A 119 3.01 -3.33 -7.91
N GLY A 120 2.04 -2.55 -8.40
CA GLY A 120 1.78 -1.20 -7.89
C GLY A 120 3.00 -0.29 -8.08
N ALA A 121 3.56 0.22 -7.00
CA ALA A 121 4.76 1.06 -7.05
C ALA A 121 6.06 0.27 -7.28
N MET A 122 6.05 -1.06 -7.10
CA MET A 122 7.21 -1.90 -7.42
C MET A 122 7.22 -2.19 -8.92
N PRO A 123 8.24 -1.71 -9.69
CA PRO A 123 8.31 -1.95 -11.12
C PRO A 123 8.55 -3.42 -11.46
N SER A 124 8.27 -3.79 -12.71
CA SER A 124 8.74 -5.03 -13.30
C SER A 124 10.24 -4.92 -13.58
N TRP A 125 11.00 -5.91 -13.15
CA TRP A 125 12.43 -5.99 -13.40
C TRP A 125 12.80 -6.98 -14.51
N GLU A 126 11.80 -7.59 -15.15
CA GLU A 126 11.99 -8.62 -16.19
C GLU A 126 12.80 -8.10 -17.39
N ASP A 127 12.54 -6.85 -17.79
CA ASP A 127 13.20 -6.23 -18.92
C ASP A 127 14.42 -5.37 -18.53
N GLN A 128 14.67 -5.16 -17.24
CA GLN A 128 15.72 -4.28 -16.74
C GLN A 128 16.92 -5.04 -16.18
N LEU A 129 16.67 -6.25 -15.66
CA LEU A 129 17.67 -7.13 -15.06
C LEU A 129 17.62 -8.50 -15.71
N SER A 130 18.78 -9.07 -15.99
CA SER A 130 18.90 -10.44 -16.48
C SER A 130 18.36 -11.45 -15.43
N ASP A 131 18.04 -12.66 -15.89
CA ASP A 131 17.65 -13.75 -14.98
C ASP A 131 18.70 -14.01 -13.91
N THR A 132 19.99 -13.94 -14.28
CA THR A 132 21.10 -14.13 -13.35
C THR A 132 21.09 -13.09 -12.24
N GLU A 133 20.96 -11.81 -12.56
CA GLU A 133 20.91 -10.72 -11.57
C GLU A 133 19.69 -10.85 -10.65
N ARG A 134 18.54 -11.20 -11.20
CA ARG A 134 17.33 -11.43 -10.40
C ARG A 134 17.49 -12.61 -9.45
N TRP A 135 18.14 -13.71 -9.87
CA TRP A 135 18.44 -14.84 -8.98
C TRP A 135 19.48 -14.48 -7.90
N GLN A 136 20.48 -13.67 -8.24
CA GLN A 136 21.44 -13.13 -7.27
C GLN A 136 20.75 -12.25 -6.23
N LEU A 137 19.82 -11.39 -6.67
CA LEU A 137 18.96 -10.60 -5.77
C LEU A 137 18.13 -11.48 -4.83
N VAL A 138 17.50 -12.55 -5.33
CA VAL A 138 16.75 -13.49 -4.49
C VAL A 138 17.63 -14.05 -3.37
N MET A 139 18.85 -14.50 -3.70
CA MET A 139 19.80 -15.02 -2.71
C MET A 139 20.17 -13.96 -1.67
N TYR A 140 20.46 -12.73 -2.10
CA TYR A 140 20.83 -11.65 -1.20
C TYR A 140 19.66 -11.26 -0.28
N ILE A 141 18.46 -11.07 -0.82
CA ILE A 141 17.25 -10.71 -0.07
C ILE A 141 16.99 -11.71 1.07
N LYS A 142 17.19 -13.00 0.84
CA LYS A 142 16.99 -14.03 1.87
C LYS A 142 17.97 -13.93 3.03
N THR A 143 19.15 -13.33 2.83
CA THR A 143 20.12 -13.13 3.92
C THR A 143 19.60 -12.20 5.01
N PHE A 144 18.68 -11.27 4.70
CA PHE A 144 18.14 -10.35 5.69
C PHE A 144 17.36 -11.06 6.81
N SER A 145 16.65 -12.12 6.50
CA SER A 145 15.92 -12.91 7.51
C SER A 145 16.81 -13.94 8.20
N GLU A 146 17.91 -14.37 7.58
CA GLU A 146 18.88 -15.30 8.16
C GLU A 146 19.70 -14.65 9.29
N LYS A 147 20.11 -13.38 9.10
CA LYS A 147 20.91 -12.61 10.09
C LYS A 147 20.20 -12.37 11.44
N LYS A 148 18.90 -12.60 11.53
CA LYS A 148 18.13 -12.38 12.76
C LYS A 148 18.04 -13.64 13.65
N LYS A 149 18.64 -14.76 13.24
CA LYS A 149 18.62 -16.04 13.99
C LYS A 149 19.81 -16.24 14.91
N GLU A 150 20.80 -15.32 14.88
CA GLU A 150 21.93 -15.27 15.80
C GLU A 150 21.60 -14.33 16.99
#